data_871dc30ecbebe09c3f03d11c883792d0
#
_entry.id   871dc30ecbebe09c3f03d11c883792d0
#
_cell.length_a   1.000
_cell.length_b   1.000
_cell.length_c   1.000
_cell.angle_alpha   90.00
_cell.angle_beta   90.00
_cell.angle_gamma   90.00
#
_symmetry.space_group_name_H-M   'P 1'
#
loop_
_entity.id
_entity.type
_entity.pdbx_description
1 polymer ?
#
loop_
_entity_poly.entity_id
_entity_poly.type
_entity_poly.pdbx_seq_one_letter_code
_entity_poly.pdbx_strand_id
1 'polypeptide(L)'
;MRPLSNIFSKEVRELLTPATVLPIVVLAILFGSLGGIMGDVGGEASKPPIIGIIQQDDSELANYTAMILDSESDVVYKSTDIANIDEGLKAVSSAGGTALLVIPQGFGDDIQSNRSGTIRVYWIMKGTGMLDTISSASLDGLLGATDKLLSLFILENKMDVNVTTALNPTIKNETTTFKGNTLEGISPSSISATLSSQNMVVPLIVMMVIIMSGSSIIGSMGLEKENKTLETLLTMPVRRSDIVLAKLGGAAAVGLLMAVIYMLGMGNYVGSLQGSTGLDLSAYGIKMEMVDFALVGISLFLAVVSGLALCLVISVFARDYKSAQSLTMPITFLAMIPMFVLMMKDFATLPTVFQAGLFAIPFTHPMMAMNNLMFGDYTLVVAGLVYEATFASAMMAVAVILFKKDILVTGRKKKREGKEVRTWPRRR
;
A
#
# COMPACT_ATOMS: atom_id res chain seq x y z
N MET A 1 -13.42 22.26 46.70
CA MET A 1 -13.63 21.64 45.38
C MET A 1 -12.93 22.36 44.21
N ARG A 2 -12.58 23.65 44.33
CA ARG A 2 -11.91 24.45 43.27
C ARG A 2 -10.46 24.04 42.88
N PRO A 3 -9.59 23.52 43.80
CA PRO A 3 -8.21 23.21 43.43
C PRO A 3 -8.11 22.02 42.50
N LEU A 4 -8.91 20.97 42.67
CA LEU A 4 -8.91 19.76 41.85
C LEU A 4 -9.38 20.04 40.42
N SER A 5 -10.42 20.86 40.26
CA SER A 5 -10.93 21.32 38.96
C SER A 5 -9.89 22.14 38.19
N ASN A 6 -9.12 22.99 38.90
CA ASN A 6 -8.07 23.78 38.25
C ASN A 6 -6.87 22.93 37.82
N ILE A 7 -6.48 21.92 38.62
CA ILE A 7 -5.44 20.98 38.26
C ILE A 7 -5.89 20.12 37.06
N PHE A 8 -7.11 19.61 37.11
CA PHE A 8 -7.68 18.85 36.00
C PHE A 8 -7.74 19.65 34.67
N SER A 9 -8.25 20.91 34.77
CA SER A 9 -8.31 21.80 33.60
C SER A 9 -6.92 22.14 33.05
N LYS A 10 -5.91 22.26 33.91
CA LYS A 10 -4.52 22.47 33.51
C LYS A 10 -3.98 21.23 32.78
N GLU A 11 -4.13 20.04 33.37
CA GLU A 11 -3.67 18.77 32.77
C GLU A 11 -4.34 18.52 31.41
N VAL A 12 -5.67 18.71 31.32
CA VAL A 12 -6.39 18.58 30.05
C VAL A 12 -5.86 19.57 29.01
N ARG A 13 -5.54 20.78 29.38
CA ARG A 13 -5.03 21.82 28.47
C ARG A 13 -3.57 21.54 28.05
N GLU A 14 -2.79 20.91 28.91
CA GLU A 14 -1.42 20.48 28.61
C GLU A 14 -1.39 19.23 27.70
N LEU A 15 -2.37 18.33 27.85
CA LEU A 15 -2.52 17.12 27.03
C LEU A 15 -3.20 17.39 25.68
N LEU A 16 -4.22 18.27 25.64
CA LEU A 16 -4.93 18.66 24.42
C LEU A 16 -4.19 19.79 23.68
N THR A 17 -3.03 19.45 23.12
CA THR A 17 -2.31 20.36 22.23
C THR A 17 -2.67 20.10 20.77
N PRO A 18 -2.52 21.10 19.87
CA PRO A 18 -2.68 20.84 18.43
C PRO A 18 -1.81 19.70 17.92
N ALA A 19 -0.64 19.50 18.53
CA ALA A 19 0.29 18.41 18.17
C ALA A 19 -0.23 17.01 18.57
N THR A 20 -1.09 16.92 19.60
CA THR A 20 -1.70 15.65 20.02
C THR A 20 -3.06 15.41 19.37
N VAL A 21 -3.84 16.47 19.14
CA VAL A 21 -5.20 16.35 18.58
C VAL A 21 -5.17 16.18 17.06
N LEU A 22 -4.31 16.94 16.35
CA LEU A 22 -4.24 16.89 14.88
C LEU A 22 -3.98 15.48 14.33
N PRO A 23 -3.01 14.70 14.85
CA PRO A 23 -2.79 13.33 14.41
C PRO A 23 -4.02 12.43 14.61
N ILE A 24 -4.71 12.56 15.73
CA ILE A 24 -5.92 11.76 16.01
C ILE A 24 -7.04 12.11 15.03
N VAL A 25 -7.21 13.38 14.69
CA VAL A 25 -8.19 13.83 13.69
C VAL A 25 -7.83 13.30 12.30
N VAL A 26 -6.54 13.39 11.91
CA VAL A 26 -6.06 12.84 10.65
C VAL A 26 -6.28 11.34 10.58
N LEU A 27 -5.98 10.62 11.67
CA LEU A 27 -6.22 9.18 11.77
C LEU A 27 -7.72 8.84 11.66
N ALA A 28 -8.58 9.60 12.32
CA ALA A 28 -10.03 9.40 12.25
C ALA A 28 -10.58 9.64 10.83
N ILE A 29 -10.09 10.68 10.13
CA ILE A 29 -10.44 10.93 8.73
C ILE A 29 -9.94 9.78 7.84
N LEU A 30 -8.72 9.32 8.08
CA LEU A 30 -8.12 8.21 7.32
C LEU A 30 -8.90 6.91 7.52
N PHE A 31 -9.19 6.53 8.77
CA PHE A 31 -10.01 5.34 9.03
C PHE A 31 -11.44 5.50 8.52
N GLY A 32 -12.00 6.71 8.58
CA GLY A 32 -13.30 7.00 7.98
C GLY A 32 -13.29 6.82 6.45
N SER A 33 -12.25 7.30 5.77
CA SER A 33 -12.08 7.11 4.32
C SER A 33 -11.77 5.67 3.93
N LEU A 34 -10.95 4.96 4.72
CA LEU A 34 -10.73 3.52 4.54
C LEU A 34 -12.01 2.72 4.81
N GLY A 35 -12.83 3.14 5.77
CA GLY A 35 -14.15 2.57 6.01
C GLY A 35 -15.07 2.67 4.78
N GLY A 36 -15.01 3.78 4.04
CA GLY A 36 -15.68 3.92 2.75
C GLY A 36 -15.15 2.93 1.70
N ILE A 37 -13.84 2.83 1.54
CA ILE A 37 -13.20 1.85 0.64
C ILE A 37 -13.55 0.42 1.05
N MET A 38 -13.53 0.11 2.33
CA MET A 38 -13.91 -1.23 2.83
C MET A 38 -15.41 -1.50 2.67
N GLY A 39 -16.25 -0.47 2.80
CA GLY A 39 -17.69 -0.57 2.55
C GLY A 39 -17.98 -0.86 1.08
N ASP A 40 -17.30 -0.19 0.16
CA ASP A 40 -17.40 -0.46 -1.28
C ASP A 40 -16.93 -1.88 -1.61
N VAL A 41 -15.84 -2.33 -1.01
CA VAL A 41 -15.31 -3.70 -1.19
C VAL A 41 -16.23 -4.74 -0.56
N GLY A 42 -16.79 -4.50 0.63
CA GLY A 42 -17.80 -5.35 1.23
C GLY A 42 -19.06 -5.44 0.36
N GLY A 43 -19.42 -4.33 -0.29
CA GLY A 43 -20.48 -4.28 -1.30
C GLY A 43 -20.11 -5.05 -2.57
N GLU A 44 -18.86 -4.98 -3.05
CA GLU A 44 -18.37 -5.78 -4.19
C GLU A 44 -18.31 -7.28 -3.86
N ALA A 45 -17.85 -7.65 -2.67
CA ALA A 45 -17.81 -9.06 -2.22
C ALA A 45 -19.19 -9.71 -2.10
N SER A 46 -20.23 -8.90 -1.92
CA SER A 46 -21.62 -9.35 -1.82
C SER A 46 -22.34 -9.40 -3.17
N LYS A 47 -21.73 -8.85 -4.23
CA LYS A 47 -22.28 -8.92 -5.58
C LYS A 47 -21.82 -10.19 -6.27
N PRO A 48 -22.66 -10.74 -7.18
CA PRO A 48 -22.23 -11.82 -8.05
C PRO A 48 -20.94 -11.43 -8.81
N PRO A 49 -19.97 -12.36 -8.99
CA PRO A 49 -18.78 -12.05 -9.77
C PRO A 49 -19.15 -11.77 -11.23
N ILE A 50 -18.56 -10.75 -11.82
CA ILE A 50 -18.74 -10.39 -13.24
C ILE A 50 -17.82 -11.29 -14.06
N ILE A 51 -18.40 -12.08 -14.97
CA ILE A 51 -17.66 -13.05 -15.79
C ILE A 51 -18.07 -13.01 -17.27
N GLY A 52 -17.27 -13.66 -18.11
CA GLY A 52 -17.66 -14.08 -19.45
C GLY A 52 -17.72 -15.61 -19.53
N ILE A 53 -18.55 -16.15 -20.39
CA ILE A 53 -18.67 -17.59 -20.65
C ILE A 53 -18.52 -17.86 -22.16
N ILE A 54 -17.60 -18.76 -22.52
CA ILE A 54 -17.53 -19.39 -23.84
C ILE A 54 -17.86 -20.86 -23.65
N GLN A 55 -19.00 -21.28 -24.22
CA GLN A 55 -19.46 -22.67 -24.13
C GLN A 55 -19.34 -23.32 -25.51
N GLN A 56 -18.46 -24.31 -25.63
CA GLN A 56 -18.24 -25.07 -26.86
C GLN A 56 -18.93 -26.44 -26.87
N ASP A 57 -19.32 -26.94 -25.68
CA ASP A 57 -19.93 -28.25 -25.48
C ASP A 57 -21.44 -28.09 -25.25
N ASP A 58 -22.25 -28.81 -26.02
CA ASP A 58 -23.70 -28.82 -25.94
C ASP A 58 -24.26 -29.99 -25.10
N SER A 59 -23.40 -30.73 -24.41
CA SER A 59 -23.81 -31.83 -23.53
C SER A 59 -24.69 -31.35 -22.35
N GLU A 60 -25.49 -32.25 -21.80
CA GLU A 60 -26.36 -31.95 -20.65
C GLU A 60 -25.55 -31.40 -19.46
N LEU A 61 -24.39 -31.98 -19.17
CA LEU A 61 -23.52 -31.58 -18.08
C LEU A 61 -22.90 -30.18 -18.34
N ALA A 62 -22.50 -29.87 -19.58
CA ALA A 62 -21.99 -28.55 -19.95
C ALA A 62 -23.09 -27.48 -19.85
N ASN A 63 -24.30 -27.79 -20.34
CA ASN A 63 -25.46 -26.90 -20.25
C ASN A 63 -25.85 -26.63 -18.79
N TYR A 64 -25.86 -27.67 -17.93
CA TYR A 64 -26.11 -27.50 -16.52
C TYR A 64 -25.03 -26.65 -15.82
N THR A 65 -23.76 -26.88 -16.12
CA THR A 65 -22.65 -26.08 -15.62
C THR A 65 -22.77 -24.60 -16.04
N ALA A 66 -23.06 -24.35 -17.31
CA ALA A 66 -23.26 -22.98 -17.80
C ALA A 66 -24.47 -22.30 -17.15
N MET A 67 -25.55 -23.04 -16.91
CA MET A 67 -26.75 -22.53 -16.22
C MET A 67 -26.43 -22.12 -14.77
N ILE A 68 -25.67 -22.91 -14.01
CA ILE A 68 -25.26 -22.56 -12.66
C ILE A 68 -24.42 -21.29 -12.68
N LEU A 69 -23.41 -21.23 -13.55
CA LEU A 69 -22.56 -20.05 -13.67
C LEU A 69 -23.33 -18.80 -14.07
N ASP A 70 -24.34 -18.91 -14.93
CA ASP A 70 -25.20 -17.80 -15.37
C ASP A 70 -26.15 -17.33 -14.25
N SER A 71 -26.64 -18.24 -13.41
CA SER A 71 -27.56 -17.89 -12.31
C SER A 71 -26.87 -17.23 -11.12
N GLU A 72 -25.61 -17.57 -10.87
CA GLU A 72 -24.87 -17.15 -9.68
C GLU A 72 -23.82 -16.07 -9.98
N SER A 73 -23.76 -15.59 -11.22
CA SER A 73 -22.82 -14.54 -11.66
C SER A 73 -23.48 -13.51 -12.60
N ASP A 74 -22.82 -12.38 -12.78
CA ASP A 74 -23.20 -11.37 -13.77
C ASP A 74 -22.42 -11.62 -15.07
N VAL A 75 -23.08 -12.25 -16.05
CA VAL A 75 -22.44 -12.65 -17.29
C VAL A 75 -22.53 -11.53 -18.34
N VAL A 76 -21.40 -10.85 -18.57
CA VAL A 76 -21.29 -9.72 -19.51
C VAL A 76 -20.91 -10.12 -20.93
N TYR A 77 -20.45 -11.36 -21.12
CA TYR A 77 -20.05 -11.87 -22.43
C TYR A 77 -20.41 -13.36 -22.57
N LYS A 78 -21.04 -13.71 -23.70
CA LYS A 78 -21.36 -15.10 -24.06
C LYS A 78 -20.97 -15.36 -25.50
N SER A 79 -20.28 -16.49 -25.74
CA SER A 79 -19.92 -16.98 -27.08
C SER A 79 -19.86 -18.49 -27.10
N THR A 80 -19.88 -19.07 -28.28
CA THR A 80 -19.63 -20.49 -28.52
C THR A 80 -18.30 -20.74 -29.23
N ASP A 81 -17.66 -19.70 -29.75
CA ASP A 81 -16.42 -19.79 -30.52
C ASP A 81 -15.21 -19.37 -29.67
N ILE A 82 -14.24 -20.29 -29.60
CA ILE A 82 -12.97 -20.09 -28.88
C ILE A 82 -12.09 -18.98 -29.53
N ALA A 83 -12.28 -18.70 -30.83
CA ALA A 83 -11.53 -17.64 -31.48
C ALA A 83 -11.81 -16.25 -30.88
N ASN A 84 -12.87 -16.11 -30.11
CA ASN A 84 -13.31 -14.86 -29.50
C ASN A 84 -12.77 -14.66 -28.05
N ILE A 85 -11.73 -15.40 -27.62
CA ILE A 85 -11.15 -15.25 -26.27
C ILE A 85 -10.70 -13.82 -26.01
N ASP A 86 -9.97 -13.20 -26.95
CA ASP A 86 -9.43 -11.84 -26.78
C ASP A 86 -10.58 -10.80 -26.71
N GLU A 87 -11.65 -11.01 -27.46
CA GLU A 87 -12.84 -10.15 -27.39
C GLU A 87 -13.55 -10.33 -26.05
N GLY A 88 -13.73 -11.57 -25.59
CA GLY A 88 -14.31 -11.91 -24.30
C GLY A 88 -13.52 -11.30 -23.14
N LEU A 89 -12.20 -11.43 -23.16
CA LEU A 89 -11.32 -10.84 -22.16
C LEU A 89 -11.41 -9.32 -22.11
N LYS A 90 -11.48 -8.66 -23.28
CA LYS A 90 -11.68 -7.20 -23.37
C LYS A 90 -13.03 -6.78 -22.85
N ALA A 91 -14.11 -7.50 -23.19
CA ALA A 91 -15.46 -7.23 -22.71
C ALA A 91 -15.54 -7.35 -21.19
N VAL A 92 -15.04 -8.47 -20.64
CA VAL A 92 -15.00 -8.71 -19.18
C VAL A 92 -14.16 -7.67 -18.48
N SER A 93 -12.97 -7.36 -18.99
CA SER A 93 -12.07 -6.35 -18.40
C SER A 93 -12.72 -4.96 -18.40
N SER A 94 -13.38 -4.57 -19.50
CA SER A 94 -14.05 -3.26 -19.62
C SER A 94 -15.25 -3.13 -18.68
N ALA A 95 -15.94 -4.24 -18.40
CA ALA A 95 -17.02 -4.31 -17.42
C ALA A 95 -16.52 -4.40 -15.97
N GLY A 96 -15.19 -4.40 -15.76
CA GLY A 96 -14.62 -4.60 -14.43
C GLY A 96 -14.73 -6.03 -13.92
N GLY A 97 -14.86 -7.02 -14.81
CA GLY A 97 -15.01 -8.42 -14.48
C GLY A 97 -13.74 -9.11 -13.97
N THR A 98 -13.92 -10.36 -13.54
CA THR A 98 -12.90 -11.14 -12.84
C THR A 98 -12.27 -12.22 -13.71
N ALA A 99 -13.04 -12.88 -14.56
CA ALA A 99 -12.52 -13.90 -15.45
C ALA A 99 -13.44 -14.21 -16.64
N LEU A 100 -12.84 -14.80 -17.67
CA LEU A 100 -13.52 -15.45 -18.78
C LEU A 100 -13.41 -16.96 -18.58
N LEU A 101 -14.55 -17.64 -18.52
CA LEU A 101 -14.64 -19.09 -18.38
C LEU A 101 -14.90 -19.74 -19.72
N VAL A 102 -14.18 -20.81 -20.01
CA VAL A 102 -14.37 -21.60 -21.25
C VAL A 102 -14.70 -23.03 -20.87
N ILE A 103 -15.86 -23.51 -21.28
CA ILE A 103 -16.28 -24.92 -21.22
C ILE A 103 -15.94 -25.54 -22.60
N PRO A 104 -14.84 -26.28 -22.71
CA PRO A 104 -14.40 -26.80 -24.01
C PRO A 104 -15.25 -27.93 -24.52
N GLN A 105 -15.18 -28.22 -25.82
CA GLN A 105 -15.83 -29.37 -26.42
C GLN A 105 -15.34 -30.66 -25.76
N GLY A 106 -16.24 -31.62 -25.52
CA GLY A 106 -15.95 -32.90 -24.88
C GLY A 106 -15.97 -32.86 -23.35
N PHE A 107 -16.36 -31.73 -22.74
CA PHE A 107 -16.47 -31.59 -21.27
C PHE A 107 -17.38 -32.67 -20.65
N GLY A 108 -18.56 -32.88 -21.22
CA GLY A 108 -19.51 -33.89 -20.73
C GLY A 108 -19.05 -35.32 -21.03
N ASP A 109 -18.42 -35.56 -22.21
CA ASP A 109 -17.88 -36.88 -22.59
C ASP A 109 -16.73 -37.30 -21.65
N ASP A 110 -15.89 -36.37 -21.21
CA ASP A 110 -14.83 -36.63 -20.24
C ASP A 110 -15.41 -37.13 -18.92
N ILE A 111 -16.44 -36.46 -18.40
CA ILE A 111 -17.10 -36.84 -17.12
C ILE A 111 -17.77 -38.22 -17.26
N GLN A 112 -18.48 -38.48 -18.37
CA GLN A 112 -19.11 -39.77 -18.64
C GLN A 112 -18.08 -40.89 -18.84
N SER A 113 -16.88 -40.54 -19.31
CA SER A 113 -15.74 -41.48 -19.46
C SER A 113 -14.91 -41.63 -18.17
N ASN A 114 -15.44 -41.24 -17.02
CA ASN A 114 -14.76 -41.30 -15.71
C ASN A 114 -13.50 -40.44 -15.63
N ARG A 115 -13.46 -39.34 -16.34
CA ARG A 115 -12.42 -38.28 -16.25
C ARG A 115 -13.11 -36.99 -15.78
N SER A 116 -12.40 -36.16 -15.03
CA SER A 116 -12.92 -34.83 -14.68
C SER A 116 -12.97 -33.93 -15.91
N GLY A 117 -14.09 -33.23 -16.09
CA GLY A 117 -14.24 -32.22 -17.15
C GLY A 117 -13.36 -31.01 -16.90
N THR A 118 -12.70 -30.49 -17.92
CA THR A 118 -11.81 -29.34 -17.78
C THR A 118 -12.55 -28.03 -18.01
N ILE A 119 -12.54 -27.11 -17.04
CA ILE A 119 -12.95 -25.71 -17.22
C ILE A 119 -11.69 -24.88 -17.36
N ARG A 120 -11.53 -24.13 -18.47
CA ARG A 120 -10.44 -23.20 -18.63
C ARG A 120 -10.85 -21.85 -18.06
N VAL A 121 -10.04 -21.32 -17.12
CA VAL A 121 -10.30 -20.08 -16.43
C VAL A 121 -9.23 -19.07 -16.81
N TYR A 122 -9.64 -18.01 -17.52
CA TYR A 122 -8.78 -16.89 -17.88
C TYR A 122 -9.04 -15.74 -16.91
N TRP A 123 -8.23 -15.67 -15.90
CA TRP A 123 -8.34 -14.68 -14.84
C TRP A 123 -7.83 -13.30 -15.27
N ILE A 124 -8.52 -12.25 -14.83
CA ILE A 124 -8.13 -10.85 -14.97
C ILE A 124 -7.82 -10.32 -13.58
N MET A 125 -6.55 -10.31 -13.20
CA MET A 125 -6.10 -9.84 -11.90
C MET A 125 -5.86 -8.33 -11.94
N LYS A 126 -6.50 -7.56 -11.06
CA LYS A 126 -6.43 -6.09 -11.02
C LYS A 126 -5.26 -5.59 -10.18
N GLY A 127 -5.04 -6.19 -9.03
CA GLY A 127 -4.01 -5.78 -8.07
C GLY A 127 -3.63 -6.92 -7.13
N THR A 128 -2.63 -6.66 -6.29
CA THR A 128 -2.09 -7.61 -5.31
C THR A 128 -2.38 -7.21 -3.87
N GLY A 129 -3.13 -6.13 -3.67
CA GLY A 129 -3.57 -5.71 -2.35
C GLY A 129 -4.60 -6.70 -1.77
N MET A 130 -4.72 -6.69 -0.45
CA MET A 130 -5.65 -7.59 0.25
C MET A 130 -7.09 -7.48 -0.28
N LEU A 131 -7.53 -6.27 -0.63
CA LEU A 131 -8.87 -6.02 -1.14
C LEU A 131 -9.01 -6.32 -2.64
N ASP A 132 -7.92 -6.24 -3.41
CA ASP A 132 -7.93 -6.50 -4.85
C ASP A 132 -8.15 -7.99 -5.18
N THR A 133 -7.91 -8.88 -4.20
CA THR A 133 -8.04 -10.33 -4.36
C THR A 133 -9.43 -10.88 -4.04
N ILE A 134 -10.31 -10.06 -3.50
CA ILE A 134 -11.66 -10.49 -3.06
C ILE A 134 -12.51 -11.00 -4.23
N SER A 135 -12.48 -10.30 -5.37
CA SER A 135 -13.26 -10.72 -6.55
C SER A 135 -12.80 -12.08 -7.09
N SER A 136 -11.49 -12.36 -7.07
CA SER A 136 -10.95 -13.66 -7.47
C SER A 136 -11.36 -14.77 -6.49
N ALA A 137 -11.33 -14.47 -5.17
CA ALA A 137 -11.76 -15.42 -4.15
C ALA A 137 -13.28 -15.71 -4.23
N SER A 138 -14.10 -14.71 -4.56
CA SER A 138 -15.55 -14.90 -4.78
C SER A 138 -15.80 -15.83 -5.96
N LEU A 139 -15.13 -15.65 -7.08
CA LEU A 139 -15.27 -16.53 -8.24
C LEU A 139 -14.71 -17.94 -7.97
N ASP A 140 -13.60 -18.06 -7.23
CA ASP A 140 -13.10 -19.38 -6.79
C ASP A 140 -14.15 -20.13 -5.94
N GLY A 141 -14.84 -19.41 -5.06
CA GLY A 141 -15.96 -19.92 -4.28
C GLY A 141 -17.12 -20.38 -5.16
N LEU A 142 -17.48 -19.60 -6.18
CA LEU A 142 -18.52 -19.95 -7.14
C LEU A 142 -18.15 -21.20 -7.94
N LEU A 143 -16.91 -21.30 -8.44
CA LEU A 143 -16.43 -22.50 -9.15
C LEU A 143 -16.47 -23.74 -8.24
N GLY A 144 -16.10 -23.60 -6.96
CA GLY A 144 -16.22 -24.68 -5.99
C GLY A 144 -17.69 -25.05 -5.67
N ALA A 145 -18.61 -24.10 -5.68
CA ALA A 145 -20.03 -24.36 -5.55
C ALA A 145 -20.60 -25.06 -6.79
N THR A 146 -20.17 -24.61 -7.98
CA THR A 146 -20.55 -25.24 -9.25
C THR A 146 -20.11 -26.70 -9.29
N ASP A 147 -18.89 -27.01 -8.85
CA ASP A 147 -18.36 -28.38 -8.76
C ASP A 147 -19.23 -29.26 -7.86
N LYS A 148 -19.65 -28.75 -6.69
CA LYS A 148 -20.56 -29.47 -5.77
C LYS A 148 -21.96 -29.66 -6.34
N LEU A 149 -22.51 -28.64 -7.00
CA LEU A 149 -23.85 -28.76 -7.61
C LEU A 149 -23.84 -29.77 -8.77
N LEU A 150 -22.76 -29.76 -9.57
CA LEU A 150 -22.56 -30.74 -10.63
C LEU A 150 -22.40 -32.17 -10.06
N SER A 151 -21.66 -32.32 -8.95
CA SER A 151 -21.58 -33.59 -8.20
C SER A 151 -22.95 -34.10 -7.77
N LEU A 152 -23.78 -33.24 -7.21
CA LEU A 152 -25.13 -33.58 -6.81
C LEU A 152 -26.00 -33.98 -8.01
N PHE A 153 -25.90 -33.23 -9.11
CA PHE A 153 -26.65 -33.55 -10.34
C PHE A 153 -26.28 -34.92 -10.91
N ILE A 154 -24.98 -35.27 -10.93
CA ILE A 154 -24.47 -36.58 -11.38
C ILE A 154 -25.04 -37.70 -10.48
N LEU A 155 -25.02 -37.50 -9.15
CA LEU A 155 -25.51 -38.51 -8.20
C LEU A 155 -27.04 -38.68 -8.24
N GLU A 156 -27.79 -37.59 -8.36
CA GLU A 156 -29.24 -37.56 -8.41
C GLU A 156 -29.77 -38.25 -9.69
N ASN A 157 -29.14 -37.98 -10.81
CA ASN A 157 -29.49 -38.59 -12.10
C ASN A 157 -28.91 -40.00 -12.29
N LYS A 158 -28.23 -40.55 -11.27
CA LYS A 158 -27.65 -41.91 -11.28
C LYS A 158 -26.80 -42.17 -12.53
N MET A 159 -26.01 -41.19 -12.93
CA MET A 159 -25.09 -41.33 -14.07
C MET A 159 -24.05 -42.40 -13.77
N ASP A 160 -23.68 -43.20 -14.78
CA ASP A 160 -22.67 -44.25 -14.65
C ASP A 160 -21.25 -43.66 -14.65
N VAL A 161 -20.95 -43.02 -13.52
CA VAL A 161 -19.65 -42.34 -13.29
C VAL A 161 -19.06 -42.86 -11.99
N ASN A 162 -17.74 -43.06 -11.96
CA ASN A 162 -17.08 -43.54 -10.74
C ASN A 162 -17.15 -42.50 -9.62
N VAL A 163 -17.04 -42.95 -8.37
CA VAL A 163 -17.16 -42.08 -7.18
C VAL A 163 -16.16 -40.94 -7.16
N THR A 164 -14.93 -41.16 -7.64
CA THR A 164 -13.89 -40.15 -7.67
C THR A 164 -14.23 -38.99 -8.60
N THR A 165 -14.70 -39.31 -9.83
CA THR A 165 -15.14 -38.30 -10.80
C THR A 165 -16.45 -37.66 -10.38
N ALA A 166 -17.38 -38.42 -9.78
CA ALA A 166 -18.65 -37.87 -9.25
C ALA A 166 -18.41 -36.86 -8.12
N LEU A 167 -17.39 -37.06 -7.28
CA LEU A 167 -17.06 -36.13 -6.17
C LEU A 167 -16.20 -34.94 -6.61
N ASN A 168 -15.43 -35.07 -7.71
CA ASN A 168 -14.59 -34.01 -8.28
C ASN A 168 -14.80 -33.98 -9.80
N PRO A 169 -15.98 -33.53 -10.26
CA PRO A 169 -16.34 -33.61 -11.68
C PRO A 169 -15.55 -32.62 -12.54
N THR A 170 -14.97 -31.57 -11.97
CA THR A 170 -14.25 -30.57 -12.74
C THR A 170 -12.78 -30.40 -12.32
N ILE A 171 -11.95 -30.04 -13.28
CA ILE A 171 -10.56 -29.58 -13.09
C ILE A 171 -10.44 -28.20 -13.73
N LYS A 172 -9.76 -27.27 -13.02
CA LYS A 172 -9.50 -25.92 -13.52
C LYS A 172 -8.17 -25.90 -14.27
N ASN A 173 -8.17 -25.41 -15.50
CA ASN A 173 -6.96 -25.01 -16.20
C ASN A 173 -6.89 -23.47 -16.20
N GLU A 174 -5.99 -22.91 -15.41
CA GLU A 174 -5.98 -21.51 -15.06
C GLU A 174 -4.92 -20.74 -15.85
N THR A 175 -5.28 -19.57 -16.34
CA THR A 175 -4.35 -18.61 -16.96
C THR A 175 -4.68 -17.25 -16.38
N THR A 176 -3.70 -16.58 -15.77
CA THR A 176 -3.88 -15.27 -15.13
C THR A 176 -3.22 -14.17 -15.95
N THR A 177 -3.98 -13.14 -16.31
CA THR A 177 -3.44 -11.91 -16.89
C THR A 177 -3.32 -10.87 -15.77
N PHE A 178 -2.09 -10.39 -15.54
CA PHE A 178 -1.80 -9.39 -14.53
C PHE A 178 -0.74 -8.38 -15.00
N LYS A 179 -1.04 -7.09 -14.93
CA LYS A 179 -0.16 -5.99 -15.36
C LYS A 179 0.48 -6.22 -16.75
N GLY A 180 -0.30 -6.74 -17.68
CA GLY A 180 0.14 -7.00 -19.07
C GLY A 180 0.89 -8.32 -19.29
N ASN A 181 1.17 -9.08 -18.24
CA ASN A 181 1.79 -10.40 -18.34
C ASN A 181 0.72 -11.50 -18.27
N THR A 182 0.88 -12.55 -19.05
CA THR A 182 0.03 -13.74 -19.04
C THR A 182 0.79 -14.91 -18.40
N LEU A 183 0.23 -15.44 -17.32
CA LEU A 183 0.81 -16.52 -16.52
C LEU A 183 -0.07 -17.77 -16.67
N GLU A 184 0.44 -18.77 -17.39
CA GLU A 184 -0.28 -20.03 -17.63
C GLU A 184 -0.10 -20.98 -16.43
N GLY A 185 -1.16 -21.69 -16.07
CA GLY A 185 -1.17 -22.67 -14.98
C GLY A 185 -1.14 -22.05 -13.57
N ILE A 186 -1.41 -20.76 -13.43
CA ILE A 186 -1.32 -20.06 -12.14
C ILE A 186 -2.62 -19.30 -11.86
N SER A 187 -3.16 -19.51 -10.64
CA SER A 187 -4.30 -18.76 -10.13
C SER A 187 -3.92 -17.41 -9.54
N PRO A 188 -4.82 -16.41 -9.49
CA PRO A 188 -4.61 -15.16 -8.79
C PRO A 188 -4.30 -15.35 -7.30
N SER A 189 -4.87 -16.36 -6.66
CA SER A 189 -4.62 -16.68 -5.26
C SER A 189 -3.16 -17.08 -5.01
N SER A 190 -2.55 -17.84 -5.90
CA SER A 190 -1.12 -18.22 -5.84
C SER A 190 -0.20 -17.01 -6.03
N ILE A 191 -0.52 -16.13 -6.98
CA ILE A 191 0.21 -14.87 -7.20
C ILE A 191 0.09 -13.98 -5.96
N SER A 192 -1.13 -13.81 -5.46
CA SER A 192 -1.39 -12.99 -4.28
C SER A 192 -0.71 -13.52 -3.03
N ALA A 193 -0.68 -14.83 -2.82
CA ALA A 193 0.03 -15.44 -1.69
C ALA A 193 1.53 -15.13 -1.73
N THR A 194 2.12 -15.16 -2.92
CA THR A 194 3.54 -14.83 -3.11
C THR A 194 3.82 -13.35 -2.93
N LEU A 195 2.97 -12.46 -3.46
CA LEU A 195 3.21 -11.01 -3.46
C LEU A 195 2.64 -10.31 -2.22
N SER A 196 1.62 -10.86 -1.55
CA SER A 196 1.00 -10.23 -0.38
C SER A 196 1.98 -10.04 0.79
N SER A 197 2.93 -10.97 0.96
CA SER A 197 3.99 -10.83 1.95
C SER A 197 4.89 -9.63 1.65
N GLN A 198 5.20 -9.37 0.39
CA GLN A 198 5.97 -8.19 -0.05
C GLN A 198 5.16 -6.91 0.18
N ASN A 199 3.88 -6.90 -0.19
CA ASN A 199 3.00 -5.76 -0.01
C ASN A 199 2.76 -5.40 1.46
N MET A 200 2.97 -6.33 2.39
CA MET A 200 2.87 -6.09 3.82
C MET A 200 4.21 -5.71 4.45
N VAL A 201 5.27 -6.47 4.16
CA VAL A 201 6.56 -6.35 4.84
C VAL A 201 7.34 -5.13 4.35
N VAL A 202 7.34 -4.84 3.04
CA VAL A 202 8.11 -3.73 2.46
C VAL A 202 7.65 -2.37 3.00
N PRO A 203 6.36 -2.00 2.93
CA PRO A 203 5.89 -0.74 3.48
C PRO A 203 6.14 -0.61 4.99
N LEU A 204 6.02 -1.71 5.75
CA LEU A 204 6.27 -1.71 7.18
C LEU A 204 7.74 -1.39 7.50
N ILE A 205 8.69 -2.02 6.81
CA ILE A 205 10.11 -1.77 7.02
C ILE A 205 10.46 -0.33 6.62
N VAL A 206 9.99 0.14 5.47
CA VAL A 206 10.21 1.51 5.00
C VAL A 206 9.68 2.52 6.03
N MET A 207 8.46 2.31 6.54
CA MET A 207 7.89 3.12 7.60
C MET A 207 8.78 3.14 8.86
N MET A 208 9.24 1.96 9.31
CA MET A 208 10.11 1.87 10.49
C MET A 208 11.43 2.64 10.30
N VAL A 209 12.08 2.51 9.14
CA VAL A 209 13.33 3.23 8.84
C VAL A 209 13.10 4.74 8.90
N ILE A 210 12.01 5.25 8.32
CA ILE A 210 11.69 6.68 8.30
C ILE A 210 11.39 7.19 9.70
N ILE A 211 10.60 6.46 10.49
CA ILE A 211 10.23 6.88 11.86
C ILE A 211 11.47 6.86 12.76
N MET A 212 12.28 5.82 12.72
CA MET A 212 13.48 5.72 13.56
C MET A 212 14.50 6.83 13.23
N SER A 213 14.77 7.04 11.93
CA SER A 213 15.68 8.08 11.48
C SER A 213 15.15 9.47 11.80
N GLY A 214 13.86 9.72 11.56
CA GLY A 214 13.19 11.00 11.82
C GLY A 214 13.13 11.35 13.29
N SER A 215 12.77 10.41 14.16
CA SER A 215 12.72 10.61 15.61
C SER A 215 14.09 10.93 16.20
N SER A 216 15.16 10.34 15.66
CA SER A 216 16.53 10.63 16.07
C SER A 216 16.90 12.10 15.83
N ILE A 217 16.59 12.68 14.66
CA ILE A 217 16.84 14.10 14.36
C ILE A 217 16.00 15.02 15.24
N ILE A 218 14.70 14.76 15.35
CA ILE A 218 13.81 15.59 16.17
C ILE A 218 14.25 15.56 17.62
N GLY A 219 14.60 14.37 18.16
CA GLY A 219 15.09 14.19 19.51
C GLY A 219 16.41 14.92 19.77
N SER A 220 17.39 14.79 18.86
CA SER A 220 18.68 15.49 18.98
C SER A 220 18.50 17.01 19.02
N MET A 221 17.63 17.56 18.17
CA MET A 221 17.32 18.98 18.18
C MET A 221 16.64 19.44 19.48
N GLY A 222 15.76 18.58 20.04
CA GLY A 222 15.13 18.85 21.34
C GLY A 222 16.17 18.94 22.48
N LEU A 223 17.08 17.95 22.53
CA LEU A 223 18.18 17.93 23.51
C LEU A 223 19.16 19.11 23.34
N GLU A 224 19.48 19.47 22.10
CA GLU A 224 20.36 20.63 21.85
C GLU A 224 19.74 21.95 22.31
N LYS A 225 18.41 22.11 22.20
CA LYS A 225 17.72 23.29 22.70
C LYS A 225 17.62 23.28 24.23
N GLU A 226 17.29 22.12 24.82
CA GLU A 226 17.20 21.96 26.27
C GLU A 226 18.53 22.24 26.96
N ASN A 227 19.62 21.71 26.42
CA ASN A 227 20.97 21.87 26.93
C ASN A 227 21.64 23.21 26.52
N LYS A 228 20.95 24.08 25.75
CA LYS A 228 21.47 25.32 25.19
C LYS A 228 22.70 25.15 24.28
N THR A 229 23.02 23.94 23.88
CA THR A 229 24.14 23.64 22.97
C THR A 229 23.90 24.23 21.59
N LEU A 230 22.64 24.37 21.17
CA LEU A 230 22.29 25.04 19.92
C LEU A 230 22.68 26.53 19.94
N GLU A 231 22.52 27.22 21.08
CA GLU A 231 22.95 28.62 21.22
C GLU A 231 24.46 28.73 21.06
N THR A 232 25.22 27.80 21.68
CA THR A 232 26.68 27.74 21.53
C THR A 232 27.11 27.47 20.09
N LEU A 233 26.43 26.54 19.38
CA LEU A 233 26.67 26.27 17.98
C LEU A 233 26.41 27.50 17.09
N LEU A 234 25.38 28.29 17.40
CA LEU A 234 25.03 29.50 16.64
C LEU A 234 25.98 30.69 16.92
N THR A 235 26.76 30.67 18.00
CA THR A 235 27.77 31.68 18.32
C THR A 235 29.14 31.36 17.71
N MET A 236 29.35 30.16 17.22
CA MET A 236 30.59 29.78 16.53
C MET A 236 30.73 30.54 15.20
N PRO A 237 31.94 30.82 14.72
CA PRO A 237 32.20 31.51 13.45
C PRO A 237 31.98 30.60 12.24
N VAL A 238 30.84 29.91 12.20
CA VAL A 238 30.41 28.96 11.15
C VAL A 238 29.11 29.48 10.54
N ARG A 239 28.94 29.32 9.23
CA ARG A 239 27.69 29.72 8.59
C ARG A 239 26.56 28.81 9.07
N ARG A 240 25.42 29.40 9.38
CA ARG A 240 24.21 28.63 9.82
C ARG A 240 23.77 27.57 8.81
N SER A 241 23.98 27.82 7.51
CA SER A 241 23.76 26.83 6.45
C SER A 241 24.63 25.59 6.60
N ASP A 242 25.88 25.77 7.05
CA ASP A 242 26.84 24.65 7.17
C ASP A 242 26.46 23.74 8.34
N ILE A 243 25.88 24.28 9.40
CA ILE A 243 25.31 23.51 10.53
C ILE A 243 24.14 22.64 10.05
N VAL A 244 23.22 23.21 9.25
CA VAL A 244 22.08 22.47 8.68
C VAL A 244 22.56 21.38 7.74
N LEU A 245 23.49 21.73 6.82
CA LEU A 245 24.04 20.77 5.87
C LEU A 245 24.82 19.65 6.56
N ALA A 246 25.57 19.95 7.63
CA ALA A 246 26.27 18.93 8.41
C ALA A 246 25.29 17.96 9.10
N LYS A 247 24.21 18.50 9.70
CA LYS A 247 23.16 17.64 10.31
C LYS A 247 22.47 16.77 9.27
N LEU A 248 22.06 17.36 8.16
CA LEU A 248 21.42 16.62 7.07
C LEU A 248 22.39 15.64 6.42
N GLY A 249 23.66 16.03 6.22
CA GLY A 249 24.68 15.15 5.67
C GLY A 249 24.98 13.95 6.56
N GLY A 250 25.08 14.16 7.87
CA GLY A 250 25.24 13.08 8.84
C GLY A 250 24.03 12.14 8.84
N ALA A 251 22.83 12.70 8.84
CA ALA A 251 21.59 11.91 8.78
C ALA A 251 21.42 11.20 7.43
N ALA A 252 21.81 11.83 6.31
CA ALA A 252 21.81 11.21 4.99
C ALA A 252 22.81 10.04 4.90
N ALA A 253 23.99 10.17 5.53
CA ALA A 253 24.96 9.07 5.61
C ALA A 253 24.39 7.86 6.37
N VAL A 254 23.69 8.10 7.47
CA VAL A 254 22.96 7.03 8.21
C VAL A 254 21.83 6.48 7.36
N GLY A 255 21.07 7.32 6.67
CA GLY A 255 20.02 6.90 5.75
C GLY A 255 20.53 6.04 4.60
N LEU A 256 21.70 6.39 4.04
CA LEU A 256 22.37 5.58 3.01
C LEU A 256 22.79 4.22 3.54
N LEU A 257 23.36 4.17 4.76
CA LEU A 257 23.70 2.91 5.41
C LEU A 257 22.45 2.03 5.60
N MET A 258 21.36 2.62 6.08
CA MET A 258 20.08 1.92 6.26
C MET A 258 19.52 1.42 4.92
N ALA A 259 19.61 2.22 3.85
CA ALA A 259 19.18 1.81 2.51
C ALA A 259 20.00 0.61 1.99
N VAL A 260 21.32 0.61 2.20
CA VAL A 260 22.19 -0.51 1.80
C VAL A 260 21.84 -1.78 2.60
N ILE A 261 21.67 -1.68 3.92
CA ILE A 261 21.29 -2.82 4.76
C ILE A 261 19.91 -3.36 4.32
N TYR A 262 18.97 -2.46 4.03
CA TYR A 262 17.66 -2.83 3.52
C TYR A 262 17.75 -3.57 2.18
N MET A 263 18.53 -3.08 1.23
CA MET A 263 18.73 -3.73 -0.07
C MET A 263 19.30 -5.16 0.07
N LEU A 264 20.31 -5.33 0.93
CA LEU A 264 20.90 -6.65 1.19
C LEU A 264 19.88 -7.61 1.82
N GLY A 265 19.11 -7.11 2.80
CA GLY A 265 18.03 -7.89 3.42
C GLY A 265 16.94 -8.25 2.42
N MET A 266 16.58 -7.31 1.55
CA MET A 266 15.54 -7.47 0.55
C MET A 266 15.91 -8.48 -0.54
N GLY A 267 17.17 -8.48 -1.01
CA GLY A 267 17.66 -9.47 -1.96
C GLY A 267 17.54 -10.90 -1.42
N ASN A 268 17.94 -11.12 -0.17
CA ASN A 268 17.77 -12.41 0.49
C ASN A 268 16.29 -12.78 0.71
N TYR A 269 15.45 -11.80 1.06
CA TYR A 269 14.02 -12.02 1.27
C TYR A 269 13.29 -12.45 -0.01
N VAL A 270 13.53 -11.79 -1.15
CA VAL A 270 12.96 -12.18 -2.45
C VAL A 270 13.40 -13.57 -2.84
N GLY A 271 14.70 -13.90 -2.68
CA GLY A 271 15.22 -15.25 -2.95
C GLY A 271 14.59 -16.34 -2.08
N SER A 272 14.32 -16.05 -0.80
CA SER A 272 13.70 -17.03 0.11
C SER A 272 12.21 -17.23 -0.17
N LEU A 273 11.49 -16.19 -0.61
CA LEU A 273 10.09 -16.30 -0.99
C LEU A 273 9.89 -17.19 -2.22
N GLN A 274 10.71 -17.03 -3.24
CA GLN A 274 10.69 -17.88 -4.43
C GLN A 274 10.91 -19.37 -4.08
N GLY A 275 11.75 -19.63 -3.08
CA GLY A 275 11.99 -21.00 -2.61
C GLY A 275 10.84 -21.59 -1.77
N SER A 276 10.08 -20.77 -1.03
CA SER A 276 9.08 -21.24 -0.06
C SER A 276 7.69 -21.45 -0.65
N THR A 277 7.30 -20.70 -1.68
CA THR A 277 5.96 -20.79 -2.30
C THR A 277 5.90 -21.80 -3.43
N GLY A 278 7.03 -22.34 -3.87
CA GLY A 278 7.11 -23.24 -5.01
C GLY A 278 6.76 -22.58 -6.35
N LEU A 279 6.44 -21.28 -6.35
CA LEU A 279 6.10 -20.50 -7.54
C LEU A 279 7.32 -19.68 -7.95
N ASP A 280 8.00 -20.13 -9.00
CA ASP A 280 9.11 -19.37 -9.60
C ASP A 280 8.56 -18.35 -10.61
N LEU A 281 8.31 -17.13 -10.13
CA LEU A 281 7.85 -16.03 -10.97
C LEU A 281 8.87 -15.64 -12.06
N SER A 282 10.14 -15.99 -11.87
CA SER A 282 11.19 -15.72 -12.86
C SER A 282 11.00 -16.50 -14.16
N ALA A 283 10.40 -17.69 -14.09
CA ALA A 283 10.04 -18.48 -15.25
C ALA A 283 9.01 -17.78 -16.17
N TYR A 284 8.25 -16.84 -15.62
CA TYR A 284 7.24 -16.03 -16.32
C TYR A 284 7.74 -14.63 -16.68
N GLY A 285 9.06 -14.39 -16.59
CA GLY A 285 9.66 -13.10 -16.90
C GLY A 285 9.52 -12.04 -15.80
N ILE A 286 8.91 -12.39 -14.67
CA ILE A 286 8.75 -11.51 -13.50
C ILE A 286 9.96 -11.68 -12.59
N LYS A 287 11.02 -10.92 -12.86
CA LYS A 287 12.28 -10.98 -12.10
C LYS A 287 12.77 -9.56 -11.83
N MET A 288 13.45 -9.39 -10.73
CA MET A 288 14.15 -8.15 -10.43
C MET A 288 15.62 -8.28 -10.85
N GLU A 289 16.09 -7.31 -11.61
CA GLU A 289 17.49 -7.19 -12.00
C GLU A 289 18.26 -6.33 -10.97
N MET A 290 19.58 -6.33 -11.05
CA MET A 290 20.41 -5.54 -10.12
C MET A 290 20.12 -4.04 -10.21
N VAL A 291 19.71 -3.57 -11.38
CA VAL A 291 19.29 -2.17 -11.61
C VAL A 291 18.01 -1.85 -10.83
N ASP A 292 17.07 -2.78 -10.76
CA ASP A 292 15.81 -2.60 -10.04
C ASP A 292 16.05 -2.46 -8.54
N PHE A 293 16.90 -3.32 -7.98
CA PHE A 293 17.33 -3.19 -6.57
C PHE A 293 18.02 -1.83 -6.32
N ALA A 294 18.87 -1.37 -7.26
CA ALA A 294 19.52 -0.06 -7.14
C ALA A 294 18.47 1.08 -7.15
N LEU A 295 17.46 1.01 -8.02
CA LEU A 295 16.38 2.01 -8.07
C LEU A 295 15.55 2.02 -6.78
N VAL A 296 15.21 0.85 -6.23
CA VAL A 296 14.54 0.75 -4.91
C VAL A 296 15.40 1.38 -3.81
N GLY A 297 16.70 1.09 -3.80
CA GLY A 297 17.64 1.66 -2.83
C GLY A 297 17.77 3.17 -2.93
N ILE A 298 17.81 3.72 -4.17
CA ILE A 298 17.85 5.17 -4.40
C ILE A 298 16.54 5.82 -3.95
N SER A 299 15.38 5.22 -4.23
CA SER A 299 14.10 5.73 -3.78
C SER A 299 14.03 5.73 -2.25
N LEU A 300 14.40 4.63 -1.59
CA LEU A 300 14.46 4.59 -0.13
C LEU A 300 15.40 5.66 0.45
N PHE A 301 16.57 5.84 -0.14
CA PHE A 301 17.53 6.87 0.28
C PHE A 301 16.92 8.27 0.15
N LEU A 302 16.33 8.59 -1.00
CA LEU A 302 15.69 9.89 -1.23
C LEU A 302 14.50 10.13 -0.31
N ALA A 303 13.68 9.11 -0.05
CA ALA A 303 12.57 9.19 0.91
C ALA A 303 13.07 9.45 2.33
N VAL A 304 14.14 8.76 2.76
CA VAL A 304 14.77 9.01 4.06
C VAL A 304 15.29 10.45 4.14
N VAL A 305 16.03 10.93 3.13
CA VAL A 305 16.53 12.32 3.09
C VAL A 305 15.37 13.32 3.12
N SER A 306 14.29 13.06 2.37
CA SER A 306 13.06 13.88 2.39
C SER A 306 12.44 13.92 3.79
N GLY A 307 12.32 12.75 4.44
CA GLY A 307 11.80 12.62 5.79
C GLY A 307 12.67 13.35 6.82
N LEU A 308 13.98 13.19 6.74
CA LEU A 308 14.93 13.86 7.63
C LEU A 308 14.90 15.38 7.46
N ALA A 309 14.81 15.88 6.23
CA ALA A 309 14.65 17.30 5.97
C ALA A 309 13.33 17.86 6.54
N LEU A 310 12.24 17.12 6.37
CA LEU A 310 10.94 17.45 6.96
C LEU A 310 11.00 17.43 8.49
N CYS A 311 11.63 16.41 9.08
CA CYS A 311 11.84 16.31 10.53
C CYS A 311 12.64 17.49 11.07
N LEU A 312 13.69 17.91 10.35
CA LEU A 312 14.48 19.07 10.72
C LEU A 312 13.66 20.36 10.70
N VAL A 313 12.81 20.55 9.69
CA VAL A 313 11.87 21.69 9.61
C VAL A 313 10.91 21.70 10.80
N ILE A 314 10.33 20.54 11.12
CA ILE A 314 9.36 20.42 12.24
C ILE A 314 10.08 20.61 13.58
N SER A 315 11.31 20.13 13.73
CA SER A 315 12.10 20.23 14.97
C SER A 315 12.41 21.68 15.39
N VAL A 316 12.33 22.63 14.46
CA VAL A 316 12.44 24.06 14.75
C VAL A 316 11.41 24.49 15.80
N PHE A 317 10.24 23.87 15.81
CA PHE A 317 9.13 24.17 16.73
C PHE A 317 9.26 23.46 18.08
N ALA A 318 10.17 22.50 18.24
CA ALA A 318 10.47 21.88 19.52
C ALA A 318 11.09 22.91 20.47
N ARG A 319 10.72 22.85 21.77
CA ARG A 319 11.27 23.72 22.83
C ARG A 319 12.28 22.95 23.69
N ASP A 320 11.99 21.71 23.95
CA ASP A 320 12.71 20.77 24.80
C ASP A 320 12.56 19.35 24.24
N TYR A 321 13.19 18.38 24.85
CA TYR A 321 13.14 16.98 24.42
C TYR A 321 11.72 16.39 24.46
N LYS A 322 10.92 16.75 25.47
CA LYS A 322 9.54 16.27 25.61
C LYS A 322 8.64 16.78 24.47
N SER A 323 8.75 18.06 24.13
CA SER A 323 8.00 18.62 23.00
C SER A 323 8.51 18.07 21.65
N ALA A 324 9.80 17.78 21.55
CA ALA A 324 10.38 17.12 20.38
C ALA A 324 9.75 15.75 20.15
N GLN A 325 9.61 14.93 21.17
CA GLN A 325 8.94 13.63 21.06
C GLN A 325 7.50 13.76 20.54
N SER A 326 6.75 14.75 20.98
CA SER A 326 5.38 14.97 20.48
C SER A 326 5.35 15.35 19.00
N LEU A 327 6.41 15.99 18.48
CA LEU A 327 6.54 16.36 17.08
C LEU A 327 6.93 15.19 16.16
N THR A 328 7.29 14.02 16.69
CA THR A 328 7.49 12.80 15.88
C THR A 328 6.15 12.24 15.40
N MET A 329 5.07 12.47 16.12
CA MET A 329 3.73 11.95 15.80
C MET A 329 3.27 12.31 14.37
N PRO A 330 3.31 13.58 13.91
CA PRO A 330 2.91 13.93 12.55
C PRO A 330 3.69 13.16 11.48
N ILE A 331 4.99 12.94 11.68
CA ILE A 331 5.83 12.18 10.74
C ILE A 331 5.42 10.70 10.73
N THR A 332 5.19 10.14 11.92
CA THR A 332 4.70 8.76 12.06
C THR A 332 3.40 8.56 11.29
N PHE A 333 2.42 9.46 11.46
CA PHE A 333 1.16 9.37 10.73
C PHE A 333 1.34 9.53 9.23
N LEU A 334 2.20 10.47 8.81
CA LEU A 334 2.47 10.69 7.39
C LEU A 334 3.10 9.46 6.73
N ALA A 335 3.94 8.71 7.45
CA ALA A 335 4.52 7.46 6.96
C ALA A 335 3.53 6.27 7.05
N MET A 336 2.62 6.30 8.03
CA MET A 336 1.64 5.24 8.25
C MET A 336 0.53 5.21 7.18
N ILE A 337 0.14 6.39 6.67
CA ILE A 337 -0.92 6.52 5.66
C ILE A 337 -0.63 5.67 4.41
N PRO A 338 0.49 5.87 3.69
CA PRO A 338 0.78 5.06 2.52
C PRO A 338 0.96 3.58 2.86
N MET A 339 1.57 3.26 4.02
CA MET A 339 1.73 1.88 4.45
C MET A 339 0.37 1.15 4.50
N PHE A 340 -0.60 1.70 5.23
CA PHE A 340 -1.91 1.04 5.37
C PHE A 340 -2.68 0.98 4.05
N VAL A 341 -2.65 2.05 3.26
CA VAL A 341 -3.40 2.08 2.00
C VAL A 341 -2.81 1.08 1.00
N LEU A 342 -1.49 1.06 0.83
CA LEU A 342 -0.82 0.15 -0.11
C LEU A 342 -0.87 -1.32 0.33
N MET A 343 -0.96 -1.60 1.63
CA MET A 343 -1.20 -2.94 2.14
C MET A 343 -2.61 -3.44 1.78
N MET A 344 -3.60 -2.53 1.80
CA MET A 344 -5.00 -2.88 1.51
C MET A 344 -5.26 -2.96 0.01
N LYS A 345 -4.73 -2.03 -0.78
CA LYS A 345 -5.04 -1.90 -2.21
C LYS A 345 -3.81 -1.48 -3.01
N ASP A 346 -3.64 -2.06 -4.20
CA ASP A 346 -2.56 -1.65 -5.12
C ASP A 346 -2.76 -0.19 -5.53
N PHE A 347 -1.66 0.56 -5.67
CA PHE A 347 -1.69 1.99 -6.04
C PHE A 347 -2.48 2.23 -7.32
N ALA A 348 -2.30 1.37 -8.34
CA ALA A 348 -2.96 1.49 -9.63
C ALA A 348 -4.48 1.29 -9.57
N THR A 349 -4.99 0.55 -8.55
CA THR A 349 -6.43 0.25 -8.39
C THR A 349 -7.16 1.28 -7.54
N LEU A 350 -6.43 2.26 -6.97
CA LEU A 350 -7.02 3.32 -6.16
C LEU A 350 -7.73 4.38 -7.03
N PRO A 351 -8.79 5.04 -6.50
CA PRO A 351 -9.36 6.23 -7.14
C PRO A 351 -8.30 7.33 -7.33
N THR A 352 -8.38 8.09 -8.41
CA THR A 352 -7.37 9.10 -8.81
C THR A 352 -7.06 10.12 -7.71
N VAL A 353 -8.06 10.50 -6.92
CA VAL A 353 -7.88 11.45 -5.79
C VAL A 353 -6.93 10.86 -4.73
N PHE A 354 -7.09 9.57 -4.40
CA PHE A 354 -6.21 8.87 -3.45
C PHE A 354 -4.82 8.66 -4.04
N GLN A 355 -4.72 8.32 -5.33
CA GLN A 355 -3.42 8.23 -6.02
C GLN A 355 -2.66 9.55 -5.92
N ALA A 356 -3.31 10.68 -6.24
CA ALA A 356 -2.69 12.00 -6.15
C ALA A 356 -2.27 12.35 -4.72
N GLY A 357 -3.10 12.05 -3.72
CA GLY A 357 -2.80 12.28 -2.31
C GLY A 357 -1.61 11.44 -1.83
N LEU A 358 -1.57 10.14 -2.17
CA LEU A 358 -0.46 9.26 -1.83
C LEU A 358 0.83 9.64 -2.57
N PHE A 359 0.74 10.02 -3.85
CA PHE A 359 1.90 10.46 -4.62
C PHE A 359 2.56 11.70 -4.01
N ALA A 360 1.76 12.60 -3.40
CA ALA A 360 2.28 13.78 -2.70
C ALA A 360 3.06 13.44 -1.41
N ILE A 361 2.93 12.23 -0.88
CA ILE A 361 3.68 11.77 0.29
C ILE A 361 4.97 11.10 -0.18
N PRO A 362 6.17 11.64 0.11
CA PRO A 362 7.43 11.09 -0.40
C PRO A 362 7.69 9.64 0.03
N PHE A 363 7.11 9.23 1.14
CA PHE A 363 7.29 7.88 1.70
C PHE A 363 6.54 6.79 0.92
N THR A 364 5.60 7.15 0.07
CA THR A 364 4.85 6.24 -0.78
C THR A 364 5.71 5.57 -1.83
N HIS A 365 6.66 6.33 -2.39
CA HIS A 365 7.44 5.89 -3.56
C HIS A 365 8.29 4.65 -3.29
N PRO A 366 9.13 4.57 -2.23
CA PRO A 366 9.90 3.35 -1.97
C PRO A 366 9.01 2.16 -1.58
N MET A 367 7.83 2.42 -1.00
CA MET A 367 6.89 1.35 -0.62
C MET A 367 6.28 0.64 -1.84
N MET A 368 6.06 1.38 -2.94
CA MET A 368 5.49 0.82 -4.17
C MET A 368 6.56 0.48 -5.23
N ALA A 369 7.80 0.97 -5.08
CA ALA A 369 8.84 0.85 -6.10
C ALA A 369 9.11 -0.61 -6.46
N MET A 370 9.23 -1.48 -5.47
CA MET A 370 9.52 -2.89 -5.70
C MET A 370 8.46 -3.61 -6.53
N ASN A 371 7.19 -3.42 -6.18
CA ASN A 371 6.07 -4.02 -6.92
C ASN A 371 6.04 -3.49 -8.37
N ASN A 372 6.22 -2.17 -8.57
CA ASN A 372 6.19 -1.60 -9.90
C ASN A 372 7.35 -2.07 -10.78
N LEU A 373 8.57 -2.17 -10.24
CA LEU A 373 9.74 -2.65 -10.98
C LEU A 373 9.63 -4.13 -11.34
N MET A 374 9.09 -4.98 -10.47
CA MET A 374 8.84 -6.40 -10.79
C MET A 374 7.96 -6.57 -12.04
N PHE A 375 7.05 -5.63 -12.30
CA PHE A 375 6.15 -5.67 -13.45
C PHE A 375 6.53 -4.68 -14.56
N GLY A 376 7.76 -4.13 -14.51
CA GLY A 376 8.32 -3.28 -15.57
C GLY A 376 7.75 -1.86 -15.66
N ASP A 377 7.03 -1.38 -14.62
CA ASP A 377 6.55 0.01 -14.58
C ASP A 377 7.65 0.95 -14.06
N TYR A 378 8.66 1.15 -14.89
CA TYR A 378 9.75 2.09 -14.61
C TYR A 378 9.29 3.54 -14.61
N THR A 379 8.24 3.89 -15.36
CA THR A 379 7.77 5.27 -15.51
C THR A 379 7.32 5.85 -14.17
N LEU A 380 6.51 5.11 -13.43
CA LEU A 380 6.01 5.54 -12.13
C LEU A 380 7.14 5.64 -11.09
N VAL A 381 8.10 4.71 -11.13
CA VAL A 381 9.25 4.73 -10.22
C VAL A 381 10.17 5.91 -10.50
N VAL A 382 10.52 6.17 -11.77
CA VAL A 382 11.36 7.31 -12.15
C VAL A 382 10.67 8.64 -11.81
N ALA A 383 9.36 8.75 -12.08
CA ALA A 383 8.57 9.93 -11.67
C ALA A 383 8.62 10.15 -10.15
N GLY A 384 8.53 9.06 -9.37
CA GLY A 384 8.69 9.08 -7.92
C GLY A 384 10.06 9.58 -7.48
N LEU A 385 11.16 9.07 -8.07
CA LEU A 385 12.53 9.51 -7.78
C LEU A 385 12.72 11.00 -8.04
N VAL A 386 12.21 11.52 -9.16
CA VAL A 386 12.28 12.95 -9.49
C VAL A 386 11.49 13.78 -8.47
N TYR A 387 10.30 13.30 -8.10
CA TYR A 387 9.49 13.94 -7.07
C TYR A 387 10.20 13.97 -5.71
N GLU A 388 10.73 12.83 -5.23
CA GLU A 388 11.45 12.71 -3.96
C GLU A 388 12.67 13.64 -3.91
N ALA A 389 13.48 13.66 -4.97
CA ALA A 389 14.64 14.54 -5.07
C ALA A 389 14.26 16.03 -5.03
N THR A 390 13.18 16.39 -5.71
CA THR A 390 12.63 17.75 -5.71
C THR A 390 12.09 18.13 -4.33
N PHE A 391 11.33 17.24 -3.71
CA PHE A 391 10.78 17.44 -2.37
C PHE A 391 11.89 17.56 -1.32
N ALA A 392 12.88 16.66 -1.33
CA ALA A 392 14.03 16.72 -0.44
C ALA A 392 14.78 18.05 -0.57
N SER A 393 15.04 18.48 -1.82
CA SER A 393 15.71 19.76 -2.10
C SER A 393 14.91 20.95 -1.60
N ALA A 394 13.60 20.96 -1.81
CA ALA A 394 12.70 22.01 -1.33
C ALA A 394 12.67 22.06 0.20
N MET A 395 12.52 20.92 0.88
CA MET A 395 12.51 20.87 2.35
C MET A 395 13.87 21.26 2.94
N MET A 396 14.97 20.89 2.29
CA MET A 396 16.32 21.31 2.68
C MET A 396 16.49 22.82 2.58
N ALA A 397 16.00 23.42 1.50
CA ALA A 397 16.01 24.90 1.35
C ALA A 397 15.16 25.57 2.44
N VAL A 398 13.98 25.05 2.74
CA VAL A 398 13.13 25.54 3.83
C VAL A 398 13.85 25.43 5.17
N ALA A 399 14.48 24.28 5.47
CA ALA A 399 15.26 24.10 6.69
C ALA A 399 16.37 25.17 6.81
N VAL A 400 17.16 25.40 5.76
CA VAL A 400 18.21 26.43 5.74
C VAL A 400 17.64 27.83 5.99
N ILE A 401 16.48 28.17 5.38
CA ILE A 401 15.83 29.46 5.57
C ILE A 401 15.36 29.63 7.02
N LEU A 402 14.78 28.59 7.61
CA LEU A 402 14.31 28.64 9.00
C LEU A 402 15.47 28.77 9.99
N PHE A 403 16.60 28.10 9.74
CA PHE A 403 17.80 28.21 10.56
C PHE A 403 18.49 29.58 10.45
N LYS A 404 18.33 30.29 9.32
CA LYS A 404 18.80 31.67 9.19
C LYS A 404 17.99 32.70 9.98
N LYS A 405 16.71 32.39 10.26
CA LYS A 405 15.84 33.28 11.04
C LYS A 405 16.06 33.04 12.54
N ASP A 406 16.01 34.13 13.36
CA ASP A 406 16.19 34.08 14.82
C ASP A 406 15.03 33.36 15.57
N ILE A 407 14.13 32.71 14.85
CA ILE A 407 13.01 31.91 15.39
C ILE A 407 13.52 30.77 16.27
N LEU A 408 14.71 30.24 15.98
CA LEU A 408 15.37 29.15 16.73
C LEU A 408 15.69 29.56 18.18
N VAL A 409 16.12 30.80 18.40
CA VAL A 409 16.59 31.29 19.72
C VAL A 409 15.47 31.96 20.49
N THR A 410 14.59 32.69 19.80
CA THR A 410 13.63 33.57 20.50
C THR A 410 12.27 32.92 20.76
N GLY A 411 11.95 31.78 20.17
CA GLY A 411 10.58 31.29 20.14
C GLY A 411 9.67 32.33 19.48
N ARG A 412 8.42 31.98 19.19
CA ARG A 412 7.44 32.95 18.68
C ARG A 412 7.22 34.03 19.73
N LYS A 413 7.81 35.21 19.56
CA LYS A 413 7.54 36.38 20.46
C LYS A 413 6.02 36.53 20.52
N LYS A 414 5.43 36.23 21.69
CA LYS A 414 4.08 36.63 22.00
C LYS A 414 4.06 38.14 21.85
N LYS A 415 3.28 38.66 20.88
CA LYS A 415 3.02 40.10 20.76
C LYS A 415 2.54 40.54 22.11
N ARG A 416 3.40 41.23 22.88
CA ARG A 416 2.99 41.90 24.10
C ARG A 416 2.01 42.98 23.63
N GLU A 417 0.71 42.71 23.73
CA GLU A 417 -0.29 43.75 23.78
C GLU A 417 0.11 44.67 24.91
N GLY A 418 0.37 45.93 24.59
CA GLY A 418 0.68 46.97 25.56
C GLY A 418 -0.47 47.10 26.54
N LYS A 419 -0.31 46.50 27.71
CA LYS A 419 -1.06 46.95 28.87
C LYS A 419 -0.39 48.26 29.28
N GLU A 420 -1.02 49.38 28.90
CA GLU A 420 -0.80 50.66 29.53
C GLU A 420 -0.84 50.47 31.04
N VAL A 421 0.26 50.75 31.69
CA VAL A 421 0.35 50.86 33.15
C VAL A 421 -0.46 52.08 33.51
N ARG A 422 -1.74 51.88 33.92
CA ARG A 422 -2.51 52.90 34.61
C ARG A 422 -1.80 53.21 35.90
N THR A 423 -1.07 54.35 35.91
CA THR A 423 -0.53 54.96 37.12
C THR A 423 -1.69 55.43 37.99
N TRP A 424 -1.79 54.85 39.18
CA TRP A 424 -2.71 55.32 40.21
C TRP A 424 -2.22 56.66 40.74
N PRO A 425 -3.09 57.68 40.87
CA PRO A 425 -2.72 58.94 41.53
C PRO A 425 -2.54 58.72 43.05
N ARG A 426 -1.38 59.14 43.57
CA ARG A 426 -1.13 59.24 45.00
C ARG A 426 -2.10 60.29 45.59
N ARG A 427 -2.98 59.87 46.44
CA ARG A 427 -3.70 60.80 47.33
C ARG A 427 -2.78 61.30 48.47
N ARG A 428 -2.74 62.62 48.67
CA ARG A 428 -2.17 63.28 49.81
C ARG A 428 -3.09 63.13 51.01
#